data_15f2476f751c0dcc8c47bc532fcdbd64
#
_entry.id   15f2476f751c0dcc8c47bc532fcdbd64
#
_cell.length_a   1.000
_cell.length_b   1.000
_cell.length_c   1.000
_cell.angle_alpha   90.00
_cell.angle_beta   90.00
_cell.angle_gamma   90.00
#
_symmetry.space_group_name_H-M   'P 1'
#
loop_
_entity.id
_entity.type
_entity.pdbx_description
1 polymer ?
#
loop_
_entity_poly.entity_id
_entity_poly.type
_entity_poly.pdbx_seq_one_letter_code
_entity_poly.pdbx_strand_id
1 'polypeptide(L)'
;MLDNIKYLMCLKTIDKNILEGNFELALEKLNFLIREEYKPSTTYLKRGKLCKKLLMYDDAYSDFTYIIGHCAQKKEAFFERLFLNYEINNYYEAITDANAILSWDEDNFEVKRIKFLSLVFSSQEDLAREYILNIFEFHKYKTIQFLFKEVAVVLAKDEFSKGLKLLELIDLIDKDNPIKLLKEANIFGLAGDKEKENEILCSINSIFPKYFVSHFRFSDMYQDKDLLEISFLLELEIFDKQGLFLYPFRVLEGYKNHLEGHIIDAKECFEKAIRINPTKPEGYVLLAQTLQLMSGYDNPEHKFDAEENYKKAMEIYQNENLLDKVEDMKRQIKHLNSSLSFK
;
A
#
# COMPACT_ATOMS: atom_id res chain seq x y z
N MET A 1 -2.15 31.61 -42.98
CA MET A 1 -3.54 31.34 -42.48
C MET A 1 -4.12 30.07 -43.13
N LEU A 2 -4.02 29.90 -44.46
CA LEU A 2 -4.53 28.72 -45.17
C LEU A 2 -3.84 27.41 -44.73
N ASP A 3 -2.52 27.44 -44.47
CA ASP A 3 -1.78 26.27 -44.03
C ASP A 3 -2.17 25.77 -42.64
N ASN A 4 -2.52 26.68 -41.74
CA ASN A 4 -3.06 26.30 -40.39
C ASN A 4 -4.42 25.59 -40.48
N ILE A 5 -5.29 26.02 -41.41
CA ILE A 5 -6.60 25.40 -41.60
C ILE A 5 -6.42 23.98 -42.19
N LYS A 6 -5.58 23.83 -43.20
CA LYS A 6 -5.27 22.52 -43.78
C LYS A 6 -4.67 21.55 -42.78
N TYR A 7 -3.75 22.04 -41.93
CA TYR A 7 -3.18 21.26 -40.83
C TYR A 7 -4.26 20.80 -39.84
N LEU A 8 -5.15 21.70 -39.39
CA LEU A 8 -6.24 21.37 -38.47
C LEU A 8 -7.24 20.36 -39.07
N MET A 9 -7.53 20.46 -40.36
CA MET A 9 -8.38 19.50 -41.07
C MET A 9 -7.70 18.12 -41.16
N CYS A 10 -6.39 18.10 -41.41
CA CYS A 10 -5.60 16.86 -41.42
C CYS A 10 -5.61 16.20 -40.00
N LEU A 11 -5.40 16.98 -38.96
CA LEU A 11 -5.48 16.46 -37.56
C LEU A 11 -6.84 15.87 -37.24
N LYS A 12 -7.94 16.54 -37.61
CA LYS A 12 -9.29 15.99 -37.42
C LYS A 12 -9.49 14.66 -38.16
N THR A 13 -8.91 14.53 -39.33
CA THR A 13 -8.97 13.28 -40.13
C THR A 13 -8.14 12.19 -39.45
N ILE A 14 -6.99 12.55 -38.89
CA ILE A 14 -6.13 11.61 -38.13
C ILE A 14 -6.89 11.13 -36.91
N ASP A 15 -7.49 12.04 -36.12
CA ASP A 15 -8.26 11.67 -34.92
C ASP A 15 -9.45 10.77 -35.26
N LYS A 16 -10.15 11.04 -36.34
CA LYS A 16 -11.21 10.19 -36.87
C LYS A 16 -10.71 8.79 -37.20
N ASN A 17 -9.58 8.68 -37.95
CA ASN A 17 -8.99 7.40 -38.30
C ASN A 17 -8.56 6.61 -37.05
N ILE A 18 -8.01 7.27 -36.02
CA ILE A 18 -7.64 6.62 -34.74
C ILE A 18 -8.87 6.08 -34.02
N LEU A 19 -9.98 6.85 -33.99
CA LEU A 19 -11.25 6.44 -33.37
C LEU A 19 -11.89 5.26 -34.10
N GLU A 20 -11.79 5.23 -35.43
CA GLU A 20 -12.34 4.16 -36.28
C GLU A 20 -11.43 2.92 -36.35
N GLY A 21 -10.25 2.95 -35.71
CA GLY A 21 -9.29 1.84 -35.73
C GLY A 21 -8.42 1.78 -37.02
N ASN A 22 -8.51 2.78 -37.90
CA ASN A 22 -7.75 2.88 -39.16
C ASN A 22 -6.32 3.41 -38.87
N PHE A 23 -5.53 2.68 -38.08
CA PHE A 23 -4.25 3.15 -37.54
C PHE A 23 -3.19 3.37 -38.62
N GLU A 24 -3.15 2.52 -39.69
CA GLU A 24 -2.22 2.66 -40.81
C GLU A 24 -2.42 3.99 -41.53
N LEU A 25 -3.67 4.35 -41.84
CA LEU A 25 -4.01 5.62 -42.46
C LEU A 25 -3.67 6.82 -41.57
N ALA A 26 -3.85 6.67 -40.25
CA ALA A 26 -3.46 7.70 -39.29
C ALA A 26 -1.93 7.91 -39.28
N LEU A 27 -1.15 6.82 -39.25
CA LEU A 27 0.32 6.86 -39.30
C LEU A 27 0.83 7.46 -40.62
N GLU A 28 0.26 7.07 -41.76
CA GLU A 28 0.62 7.63 -43.06
C GLU A 28 0.45 9.15 -43.08
N LYS A 29 -0.68 9.64 -42.58
CA LYS A 29 -0.97 11.10 -42.51
C LYS A 29 -0.03 11.82 -41.55
N LEU A 30 0.29 11.21 -40.39
CA LEU A 30 1.26 11.76 -39.46
C LEU A 30 2.66 11.81 -40.03
N ASN A 31 3.10 10.75 -40.75
CA ASN A 31 4.38 10.72 -41.46
C ASN A 31 4.44 11.78 -42.57
N PHE A 32 3.34 12.02 -43.26
CA PHE A 32 3.26 13.10 -44.21
C PHE A 32 3.47 14.48 -43.55
N LEU A 33 2.75 14.75 -42.46
CA LEU A 33 2.87 16.02 -41.71
C LEU A 33 4.28 16.24 -41.14
N ILE A 34 4.96 15.18 -40.74
CA ILE A 34 6.35 15.23 -40.26
C ILE A 34 7.31 15.60 -41.40
N ARG A 35 7.17 14.98 -42.58
CA ARG A 35 7.98 15.31 -43.77
C ARG A 35 7.83 16.76 -44.22
N GLU A 36 6.61 17.31 -44.05
CA GLU A 36 6.32 18.71 -44.39
C GLU A 36 6.65 19.67 -43.21
N GLU A 37 7.25 19.19 -42.15
CA GLU A 37 7.65 19.96 -40.96
C GLU A 37 6.50 20.77 -40.28
N TYR A 38 5.27 20.29 -40.41
CA TYR A 38 4.12 20.93 -39.80
C TYR A 38 4.06 20.70 -38.27
N LYS A 39 4.24 21.83 -37.51
CA LYS A 39 4.17 21.81 -36.04
C LYS A 39 4.83 20.57 -35.44
N PRO A 40 6.15 20.43 -35.56
CA PRO A 40 6.85 19.18 -35.20
C PRO A 40 6.50 18.63 -33.83
N SER A 41 6.47 19.49 -32.79
CA SER A 41 6.15 19.08 -31.42
C SER A 41 4.81 18.34 -31.34
N THR A 42 3.72 18.90 -31.91
CA THR A 42 2.39 18.30 -31.84
C THR A 42 2.28 17.03 -32.68
N THR A 43 2.92 17.04 -33.87
CA THR A 43 2.82 15.95 -34.84
C THR A 43 3.59 14.71 -34.36
N TYR A 44 4.82 14.89 -33.89
CA TYR A 44 5.61 13.82 -33.29
C TYR A 44 4.95 13.29 -32.03
N LEU A 45 4.41 14.18 -31.15
CA LEU A 45 3.72 13.73 -29.94
C LEU A 45 2.52 12.83 -30.27
N LYS A 46 1.74 13.22 -31.26
CA LYS A 46 0.56 12.43 -31.69
C LYS A 46 0.98 11.09 -32.31
N ARG A 47 2.06 11.07 -33.12
CA ARG A 47 2.59 9.83 -33.66
C ARG A 47 3.16 8.93 -32.58
N GLY A 48 3.97 9.46 -31.67
CA GLY A 48 4.52 8.71 -30.56
C GLY A 48 3.45 8.08 -29.65
N LYS A 49 2.38 8.83 -29.35
CA LYS A 49 1.23 8.27 -28.60
C LYS A 49 0.52 7.15 -29.37
N LEU A 50 0.36 7.28 -30.67
CA LEU A 50 -0.22 6.24 -31.52
C LEU A 50 0.70 5.02 -31.61
N CYS A 51 1.99 5.21 -31.81
CA CYS A 51 3.00 4.15 -31.82
C CYS A 51 3.01 3.39 -30.49
N LYS A 52 2.98 4.11 -29.35
CA LYS A 52 2.86 3.49 -28.02
C LYS A 52 1.61 2.61 -27.90
N LYS A 53 0.46 3.10 -28.34
CA LYS A 53 -0.80 2.34 -28.36
C LYS A 53 -0.72 1.07 -29.21
N LEU A 54 0.08 1.10 -30.29
CA LEU A 54 0.31 -0.02 -31.22
C LEU A 54 1.48 -0.91 -30.79
N LEU A 55 2.04 -0.71 -29.59
CA LEU A 55 3.21 -1.42 -29.06
C LEU A 55 4.49 -1.24 -29.90
N MET A 56 4.55 -0.20 -30.75
CA MET A 56 5.71 0.21 -31.51
C MET A 56 6.58 1.11 -30.62
N TYR A 57 7.20 0.54 -29.61
CA TYR A 57 7.83 1.27 -28.50
C TYR A 57 9.08 2.05 -28.98
N ASP A 58 9.88 1.51 -29.89
CA ASP A 58 11.07 2.18 -30.41
C ASP A 58 10.73 3.46 -31.18
N ASP A 59 9.68 3.40 -32.01
CA ASP A 59 9.19 4.56 -32.76
C ASP A 59 8.63 5.63 -31.79
N ALA A 60 7.86 5.19 -30.78
CA ALA A 60 7.32 6.09 -29.77
C ALA A 60 8.44 6.77 -28.96
N TYR A 61 9.45 6.02 -28.54
CA TYR A 61 10.63 6.54 -27.84
C TYR A 61 11.39 7.56 -28.66
N SER A 62 11.60 7.25 -29.95
CA SER A 62 12.29 8.12 -30.90
C SER A 62 11.54 9.45 -31.07
N ASP A 63 10.22 9.41 -31.20
CA ASP A 63 9.37 10.59 -31.35
C ASP A 63 9.41 11.50 -30.11
N PHE A 64 9.28 10.94 -28.93
CA PHE A 64 9.36 11.71 -27.68
C PHE A 64 10.76 12.28 -27.48
N THR A 65 11.79 11.53 -27.81
CA THR A 65 13.19 11.98 -27.71
C THR A 65 13.46 13.12 -28.68
N TYR A 66 12.93 13.05 -29.89
CA TYR A 66 13.05 14.15 -30.87
C TYR A 66 12.44 15.45 -30.31
N ILE A 67 11.23 15.37 -29.71
CA ILE A 67 10.57 16.55 -29.14
C ILE A 67 11.41 17.14 -28.00
N ILE A 68 11.93 16.28 -27.11
CA ILE A 68 12.73 16.70 -25.95
C ILE A 68 14.00 17.42 -26.39
N GLY A 69 14.65 16.96 -27.45
CA GLY A 69 15.89 17.53 -27.96
C GLY A 69 15.71 18.78 -28.83
N HIS A 70 14.60 18.89 -29.57
CA HIS A 70 14.49 19.87 -30.67
C HIS A 70 13.32 20.85 -30.51
N CYS A 71 12.36 20.61 -29.63
CA CYS A 71 11.17 21.44 -29.51
C CYS A 71 11.15 22.24 -28.19
N ALA A 72 10.61 23.48 -28.24
CA ALA A 72 10.44 24.29 -27.04
C ALA A 72 9.35 23.71 -26.11
N GLN A 73 8.29 23.16 -26.68
CA GLN A 73 7.15 22.55 -25.93
C GLN A 73 7.41 21.08 -25.71
N LYS A 74 8.20 20.75 -24.72
CA LYS A 74 8.69 19.40 -24.45
C LYS A 74 8.15 18.72 -23.19
N LYS A 75 7.40 19.45 -22.34
CA LYS A 75 6.94 18.90 -21.06
C LYS A 75 6.14 17.60 -21.22
N GLU A 76 5.15 17.59 -22.11
CA GLU A 76 4.30 16.43 -22.34
C GLU A 76 5.10 15.23 -22.90
N ALA A 77 6.11 15.47 -23.72
CA ALA A 77 6.97 14.41 -24.24
C ALA A 77 7.82 13.75 -23.13
N PHE A 78 8.26 14.51 -22.14
CA PHE A 78 8.93 13.95 -20.97
C PHE A 78 8.01 13.00 -20.17
N PHE A 79 6.74 13.39 -19.95
CA PHE A 79 5.77 12.51 -19.29
C PHE A 79 5.52 11.23 -20.08
N GLU A 80 5.26 11.35 -21.39
CA GLU A 80 5.01 10.18 -22.23
C GLU A 80 6.22 9.24 -22.29
N ARG A 81 7.45 9.79 -22.36
CA ARG A 81 8.67 8.98 -22.37
C ARG A 81 8.97 8.36 -21.00
N LEU A 82 8.71 9.05 -19.91
CA LEU A 82 8.78 8.51 -18.56
C LEU A 82 7.90 7.25 -18.41
N PHE A 83 6.61 7.38 -18.78
CA PHE A 83 5.67 6.25 -18.68
C PHE A 83 6.05 5.11 -19.62
N LEU A 84 6.52 5.43 -20.85
CA LEU A 84 6.99 4.44 -21.79
C LEU A 84 8.20 3.69 -21.23
N ASN A 85 9.22 4.41 -20.75
CA ASN A 85 10.42 3.82 -20.17
C ASN A 85 10.10 2.89 -18.99
N TYR A 86 9.18 3.30 -18.12
CA TYR A 86 8.72 2.47 -17.00
C TYR A 86 7.99 1.20 -17.50
N GLU A 87 7.13 1.32 -18.49
CA GLU A 87 6.34 0.21 -19.07
C GLU A 87 7.24 -0.85 -19.74
N ILE A 88 8.29 -0.42 -20.44
CA ILE A 88 9.26 -1.33 -21.07
C ILE A 88 10.42 -1.75 -20.17
N ASN A 89 10.33 -1.48 -18.86
CA ASN A 89 11.34 -1.77 -17.83
C ASN A 89 12.70 -1.06 -18.03
N ASN A 90 12.73 0.05 -18.76
CA ASN A 90 13.92 0.90 -18.91
C ASN A 90 14.00 1.89 -17.74
N TYR A 91 14.25 1.37 -16.54
CA TYR A 91 14.13 2.11 -15.28
C TYR A 91 15.14 3.24 -15.12
N TYR A 92 16.36 3.11 -15.66
CA TYR A 92 17.37 4.17 -15.57
C TYR A 92 16.95 5.42 -16.35
N GLU A 93 16.42 5.24 -17.55
CA GLU A 93 15.88 6.35 -18.34
C GLU A 93 14.60 6.93 -17.70
N ALA A 94 13.76 6.08 -17.11
CA ALA A 94 12.59 6.53 -16.37
C ALA A 94 12.99 7.42 -15.18
N ILE A 95 14.03 7.06 -14.42
CA ILE A 95 14.55 7.90 -13.33
C ILE A 95 15.07 9.25 -13.86
N THR A 96 15.76 9.23 -14.98
CA THR A 96 16.28 10.43 -15.64
C THR A 96 15.16 11.38 -16.05
N ASP A 97 14.13 10.88 -16.71
CA ASP A 97 12.96 11.66 -17.11
C ASP A 97 12.17 12.17 -15.88
N ALA A 98 12.01 11.33 -14.86
CA ALA A 98 11.37 11.73 -13.62
C ALA A 98 12.12 12.89 -12.92
N ASN A 99 13.46 12.84 -12.86
CA ASN A 99 14.27 13.94 -12.31
C ASN A 99 14.07 15.23 -13.09
N ALA A 100 14.03 15.15 -14.43
CA ALA A 100 13.76 16.30 -15.27
C ALA A 100 12.39 16.89 -14.99
N ILE A 101 11.32 16.07 -14.89
CA ILE A 101 9.97 16.53 -14.59
C ILE A 101 9.91 17.17 -13.19
N LEU A 102 10.45 16.52 -12.18
CA LEU A 102 10.43 17.00 -10.79
C LEU A 102 11.21 18.31 -10.61
N SER A 103 12.10 18.67 -11.53
CA SER A 103 12.79 19.96 -11.50
C SER A 103 11.89 21.17 -11.78
N TRP A 104 10.73 20.98 -12.40
CA TRP A 104 9.73 22.04 -12.68
C TRP A 104 8.32 21.73 -12.15
N ASP A 105 8.07 20.52 -11.63
CA ASP A 105 6.81 20.06 -11.04
C ASP A 105 7.14 19.15 -9.85
N GLU A 106 7.71 19.76 -8.81
CA GLU A 106 8.29 19.06 -7.66
C GLU A 106 7.26 18.21 -6.91
N ASP A 107 5.99 18.64 -6.88
CA ASP A 107 4.93 17.99 -6.10
C ASP A 107 4.17 16.91 -6.87
N ASN A 108 4.58 16.58 -8.08
CA ASN A 108 3.91 15.57 -8.88
C ASN A 108 4.06 14.17 -8.28
N PHE A 109 3.04 13.75 -7.55
CA PHE A 109 3.06 12.48 -6.83
C PHE A 109 3.20 11.27 -7.77
N GLU A 110 2.55 11.28 -8.95
CA GLU A 110 2.65 10.15 -9.89
C GLU A 110 4.08 10.00 -10.46
N VAL A 111 4.75 11.11 -10.71
CA VAL A 111 6.16 11.09 -11.12
C VAL A 111 7.06 10.61 -9.98
N LYS A 112 6.81 11.08 -8.74
CA LYS A 112 7.51 10.59 -7.54
C LYS A 112 7.33 9.09 -7.39
N ARG A 113 6.12 8.58 -7.59
CA ARG A 113 5.77 7.15 -7.53
C ARG A 113 6.55 6.34 -8.57
N ILE A 114 6.53 6.77 -9.84
CA ILE A 114 7.25 6.05 -10.91
C ILE A 114 8.75 6.08 -10.69
N LYS A 115 9.31 7.20 -10.24
CA LYS A 115 10.73 7.29 -9.88
C LYS A 115 11.08 6.30 -8.79
N PHE A 116 10.28 6.25 -7.72
CA PHE A 116 10.45 5.29 -6.63
C PHE A 116 10.45 3.85 -7.13
N LEU A 117 9.42 3.45 -7.88
CA LEU A 117 9.30 2.09 -8.41
C LEU A 117 10.47 1.74 -9.35
N SER A 118 10.91 2.71 -10.15
CA SER A 118 12.07 2.55 -11.03
C SER A 118 13.37 2.33 -10.24
N LEU A 119 13.55 3.00 -9.10
CA LEU A 119 14.68 2.78 -8.19
C LEU A 119 14.65 1.35 -7.62
N VAL A 120 13.48 0.88 -7.16
CA VAL A 120 13.31 -0.48 -6.64
C VAL A 120 13.65 -1.54 -7.70
N PHE A 121 13.06 -1.38 -8.89
CA PHE A 121 13.17 -2.40 -9.93
C PHE A 121 14.52 -2.37 -10.67
N SER A 122 15.27 -1.27 -10.57
CA SER A 122 16.67 -1.19 -11.03
C SER A 122 17.69 -1.62 -9.97
N SER A 123 17.25 -2.22 -8.85
CA SER A 123 18.10 -2.69 -7.75
C SER A 123 18.93 -1.57 -7.09
N GLN A 124 18.32 -0.40 -6.92
CA GLN A 124 18.84 0.74 -6.17
C GLN A 124 18.10 0.88 -4.83
N GLU A 125 18.09 -0.19 -4.03
CA GLU A 125 17.22 -0.37 -2.85
C GLU A 125 17.46 0.68 -1.76
N ASP A 126 18.72 1.03 -1.47
CA ASP A 126 19.04 2.05 -0.47
C ASP A 126 18.50 3.43 -0.88
N LEU A 127 18.65 3.79 -2.15
CA LEU A 127 18.11 5.04 -2.68
C LEU A 127 16.58 5.02 -2.71
N ALA A 128 15.99 3.88 -3.04
CA ALA A 128 14.53 3.71 -3.04
C ALA A 128 13.96 3.88 -1.63
N ARG A 129 14.60 3.28 -0.62
CA ARG A 129 14.21 3.39 0.79
C ARG A 129 14.26 4.83 1.28
N GLU A 130 15.39 5.50 1.09
CA GLU A 130 15.53 6.90 1.47
C GLU A 130 14.50 7.78 0.76
N TYR A 131 14.33 7.57 -0.53
CA TYR A 131 13.42 8.35 -1.34
C TYR A 131 11.94 8.20 -0.92
N ILE A 132 11.49 6.97 -0.63
CA ILE A 132 10.10 6.75 -0.22
C ILE A 132 9.81 7.29 1.18
N LEU A 133 10.75 7.19 2.10
CA LEU A 133 10.62 7.79 3.42
C LEU A 133 10.50 9.31 3.34
N ASN A 134 11.27 9.95 2.47
CA ASN A 134 11.18 11.39 2.25
C ASN A 134 9.83 11.80 1.61
N ILE A 135 9.30 11.03 0.66
CA ILE A 135 7.97 11.30 0.05
C ILE A 135 6.89 11.39 1.11
N PHE A 136 6.92 10.52 2.10
CA PHE A 136 5.93 10.46 3.17
C PHE A 136 6.40 11.14 4.47
N GLU A 137 7.40 12.02 4.39
CA GLU A 137 7.89 12.80 5.54
C GLU A 137 8.22 11.89 6.75
N PHE A 138 8.82 10.73 6.49
CA PHE A 138 9.13 9.68 7.47
C PHE A 138 7.90 9.09 8.19
N HIS A 139 6.71 9.26 7.62
CA HIS A 139 5.49 8.69 8.18
C HIS A 139 5.40 7.18 7.85
N LYS A 140 5.91 6.35 8.76
CA LYS A 140 6.06 4.89 8.63
C LYS A 140 4.82 4.20 8.04
N TYR A 141 3.65 4.46 8.61
CA TYR A 141 2.42 3.77 8.21
C TYR A 141 1.93 4.14 6.82
N LYS A 142 1.97 5.41 6.45
CA LYS A 142 1.62 5.84 5.08
C LYS A 142 2.53 5.20 4.05
N THR A 143 3.83 5.11 4.38
CA THR A 143 4.82 4.45 3.52
C THR A 143 4.48 2.96 3.32
N ILE A 144 4.20 2.24 4.40
CA ILE A 144 3.87 0.81 4.35
C ILE A 144 2.57 0.57 3.59
N GLN A 145 1.54 1.37 3.83
CA GLN A 145 0.26 1.30 3.13
C GLN A 145 0.42 1.53 1.62
N PHE A 146 1.23 2.51 1.24
CA PHE A 146 1.57 2.75 -0.15
C PHE A 146 2.28 1.52 -0.76
N LEU A 147 3.28 0.95 -0.08
CA LEU A 147 4.00 -0.24 -0.55
C LEU A 147 3.06 -1.43 -0.76
N PHE A 148 2.13 -1.68 0.15
CA PHE A 148 1.14 -2.75 -0.03
C PHE A 148 0.22 -2.53 -1.24
N LYS A 149 -0.16 -1.29 -1.53
CA LYS A 149 -0.93 -0.98 -2.75
C LYS A 149 -0.12 -1.29 -4.02
N GLU A 150 1.16 -0.93 -4.03
CA GLU A 150 2.05 -1.25 -5.16
C GLU A 150 2.29 -2.76 -5.31
N VAL A 151 2.43 -3.50 -4.21
CA VAL A 151 2.49 -4.98 -4.24
C VAL A 151 1.24 -5.54 -4.91
N ALA A 152 0.04 -5.09 -4.54
CA ALA A 152 -1.21 -5.56 -5.16
C ALA A 152 -1.25 -5.26 -6.67
N VAL A 153 -0.75 -4.10 -7.10
CA VAL A 153 -0.69 -3.72 -8.52
C VAL A 153 0.23 -4.64 -9.33
N VAL A 154 1.42 -4.97 -8.81
CA VAL A 154 2.35 -5.85 -9.52
C VAL A 154 1.89 -7.31 -9.51
N LEU A 155 1.24 -7.76 -8.43
CA LEU A 155 0.66 -9.12 -8.37
C LEU A 155 -0.50 -9.30 -9.36
N ALA A 156 -1.30 -8.26 -9.61
CA ALA A 156 -2.35 -8.31 -10.63
C ALA A 156 -1.81 -8.51 -12.06
N LYS A 157 -0.49 -8.37 -12.25
CA LYS A 157 0.23 -8.59 -13.53
C LYS A 157 1.10 -9.85 -13.50
N ASP A 158 0.96 -10.70 -12.47
CA ASP A 158 1.80 -11.88 -12.24
C ASP A 158 3.31 -11.57 -12.09
N GLU A 159 3.67 -10.33 -11.73
CA GLU A 159 5.06 -9.90 -11.54
C GLU A 159 5.57 -10.22 -10.12
N PHE A 160 5.59 -11.50 -9.72
CA PHE A 160 5.89 -11.96 -8.37
C PHE A 160 7.24 -11.49 -7.84
N SER A 161 8.29 -11.47 -8.68
CA SER A 161 9.62 -11.01 -8.28
C SER A 161 9.66 -9.52 -7.90
N LYS A 162 8.87 -8.69 -8.59
CA LYS A 162 8.71 -7.27 -8.25
C LYS A 162 7.94 -7.11 -6.93
N GLY A 163 6.93 -7.94 -6.71
CA GLY A 163 6.19 -7.98 -5.45
C GLY A 163 7.10 -8.28 -4.26
N LEU A 164 7.96 -9.28 -4.38
CA LEU A 164 8.94 -9.63 -3.33
C LEU A 164 9.90 -8.47 -3.02
N LYS A 165 10.46 -7.81 -4.04
CA LYS A 165 11.34 -6.64 -3.84
C LYS A 165 10.65 -5.50 -3.08
N LEU A 166 9.38 -5.24 -3.35
CA LEU A 166 8.61 -4.24 -2.61
C LEU A 166 8.38 -4.66 -1.16
N LEU A 167 8.17 -5.95 -0.89
CA LEU A 167 8.01 -6.48 0.46
C LEU A 167 9.32 -6.43 1.27
N GLU A 168 10.47 -6.64 0.64
CA GLU A 168 11.79 -6.49 1.29
C GLU A 168 12.02 -5.07 1.82
N LEU A 169 11.54 -4.04 1.12
CA LEU A 169 11.59 -2.66 1.61
C LEU A 169 10.76 -2.46 2.89
N ILE A 170 9.66 -3.21 3.05
CA ILE A 170 8.85 -3.14 4.26
C ILE A 170 9.64 -3.67 5.45
N ASP A 171 10.43 -4.74 5.31
CA ASP A 171 11.29 -5.25 6.38
C ASP A 171 12.34 -4.22 6.84
N LEU A 172 12.81 -3.36 5.94
CA LEU A 172 13.72 -2.29 6.29
C LEU A 172 13.06 -1.14 7.08
N ILE A 173 11.74 -0.99 6.94
CA ILE A 173 10.95 0.06 7.60
C ILE A 173 10.30 -0.48 8.88
N ASP A 174 9.81 -1.71 8.83
CA ASP A 174 9.03 -2.36 9.88
C ASP A 174 9.30 -3.86 9.90
N LYS A 175 10.39 -4.22 10.57
CA LYS A 175 10.84 -5.61 10.68
C LYS A 175 9.75 -6.49 11.31
N ASP A 176 9.63 -7.71 10.80
CA ASP A 176 8.67 -8.72 11.28
C ASP A 176 7.19 -8.29 11.13
N ASN A 177 6.89 -7.38 10.18
CA ASN A 177 5.53 -6.97 9.92
C ASN A 177 4.69 -8.18 9.45
N PRO A 178 3.64 -8.59 10.20
CA PRO A 178 2.89 -9.81 9.90
C PRO A 178 2.09 -9.71 8.60
N ILE A 179 1.71 -8.50 8.18
CA ILE A 179 1.01 -8.25 6.92
C ILE A 179 1.95 -8.51 5.74
N LYS A 180 3.20 -8.03 5.86
CA LYS A 180 4.25 -8.31 4.88
C LYS A 180 4.44 -9.82 4.71
N LEU A 181 4.54 -10.55 5.81
CA LEU A 181 4.70 -12.01 5.79
C LEU A 181 3.51 -12.71 5.13
N LEU A 182 2.28 -12.27 5.39
CA LEU A 182 1.09 -12.80 4.71
C LEU A 182 1.13 -12.57 3.20
N LYS A 183 1.50 -11.36 2.76
CA LYS A 183 1.64 -11.05 1.33
C LYS A 183 2.74 -11.90 0.69
N GLU A 184 3.85 -12.10 1.39
CA GLU A 184 4.95 -12.96 0.95
C GLU A 184 4.51 -14.42 0.81
N ALA A 185 3.82 -14.96 1.81
CA ALA A 185 3.23 -16.30 1.74
C ALA A 185 2.28 -16.45 0.54
N ASN A 186 1.43 -15.44 0.30
CA ASN A 186 0.54 -15.41 -0.86
C ASN A 186 1.31 -15.47 -2.19
N ILE A 187 2.39 -14.70 -2.32
CA ILE A 187 3.23 -14.73 -3.53
C ILE A 187 3.78 -16.13 -3.78
N PHE A 188 4.35 -16.79 -2.76
CA PHE A 188 4.86 -18.15 -2.91
C PHE A 188 3.75 -19.16 -3.22
N GLY A 189 2.57 -18.99 -2.61
CA GLY A 189 1.38 -19.79 -2.91
C GLY A 189 0.93 -19.67 -4.38
N LEU A 190 0.88 -18.45 -4.91
CA LEU A 190 0.54 -18.16 -6.32
C LEU A 190 1.62 -18.69 -7.27
N ALA A 191 2.90 -18.60 -6.88
CA ALA A 191 4.03 -19.15 -7.63
C ALA A 191 4.11 -20.71 -7.58
N GLY A 192 3.28 -21.36 -6.76
CA GLY A 192 3.23 -22.82 -6.61
C GLY A 192 4.20 -23.39 -5.57
N ASP A 193 4.97 -22.57 -4.86
CA ASP A 193 5.89 -22.98 -3.79
C ASP A 193 5.12 -23.12 -2.46
N LYS A 194 4.44 -24.25 -2.31
CA LYS A 194 3.61 -24.57 -1.15
C LYS A 194 4.42 -24.82 0.13
N GLU A 195 5.66 -25.27 0.01
CA GLU A 195 6.53 -25.51 1.15
C GLU A 195 6.89 -24.19 1.83
N LYS A 196 7.34 -23.21 1.04
CA LYS A 196 7.72 -21.89 1.52
C LYS A 196 6.51 -21.07 2.00
N GLU A 197 5.36 -21.17 1.31
CA GLU A 197 4.09 -20.63 1.78
C GLU A 197 3.77 -21.09 3.20
N ASN A 198 3.81 -22.41 3.47
CA ASN A 198 3.49 -22.98 4.77
C ASN A 198 4.52 -22.60 5.85
N GLU A 199 5.81 -22.56 5.53
CA GLU A 199 6.86 -22.10 6.43
C GLU A 199 6.58 -20.68 6.94
N ILE A 200 6.29 -19.76 6.02
CA ILE A 200 6.00 -18.38 6.37
C ILE A 200 4.71 -18.28 7.20
N LEU A 201 3.64 -18.98 6.80
CA LEU A 201 2.40 -19.01 7.54
C LEU A 201 2.57 -19.51 8.98
N CYS A 202 3.40 -20.54 9.19
CA CYS A 202 3.74 -21.01 10.54
C CYS A 202 4.49 -19.96 11.37
N SER A 203 5.39 -19.19 10.75
CA SER A 203 6.13 -18.13 11.44
C SER A 203 5.22 -16.99 11.92
N ILE A 204 4.23 -16.61 11.13
CA ILE A 204 3.26 -15.56 11.47
C ILE A 204 2.55 -15.86 12.78
N ASN A 205 2.17 -17.12 13.02
CA ASN A 205 1.45 -17.52 14.23
C ASN A 205 2.22 -17.25 15.54
N SER A 206 3.55 -17.17 15.47
CA SER A 206 4.41 -16.84 16.61
C SER A 206 4.71 -15.34 16.74
N ILE A 207 4.74 -14.63 15.63
CA ILE A 207 5.14 -13.21 15.56
C ILE A 207 3.94 -12.30 15.81
N PHE A 208 2.80 -12.63 15.21
CA PHE A 208 1.63 -11.75 15.13
C PHE A 208 1.13 -11.19 16.47
N PRO A 209 0.91 -11.99 17.53
CA PRO A 209 0.40 -11.47 18.77
C PRO A 209 1.34 -10.46 19.43
N LYS A 210 2.65 -10.73 19.38
CA LYS A 210 3.69 -9.86 19.97
C LYS A 210 3.81 -8.55 19.22
N TYR A 211 3.79 -8.61 17.88
CA TYR A 211 3.86 -7.43 17.02
C TYR A 211 2.67 -6.50 17.30
N PHE A 212 1.46 -7.06 17.33
CA PHE A 212 0.23 -6.30 17.54
C PHE A 212 0.27 -5.50 18.84
N VAL A 213 0.59 -6.14 19.97
CA VAL A 213 0.66 -5.47 21.28
C VAL A 213 1.78 -4.44 21.38
N SER A 214 2.91 -4.65 20.70
CA SER A 214 4.03 -3.71 20.75
C SER A 214 3.82 -2.45 19.91
N HIS A 215 3.05 -2.53 18.82
CA HIS A 215 2.92 -1.45 17.84
C HIS A 215 1.57 -0.72 17.91
N PHE A 216 0.54 -1.34 18.48
CA PHE A 216 -0.80 -0.78 18.53
C PHE A 216 -1.21 -0.51 19.98
N ARG A 217 -1.05 0.73 20.42
CA ARG A 217 -1.71 1.21 21.64
C ARG A 217 -3.07 1.76 21.24
N PHE A 218 -4.11 1.42 22.01
CA PHE A 218 -5.47 1.93 21.77
C PHE A 218 -5.54 3.47 21.71
N SER A 219 -4.68 4.15 22.48
CA SER A 219 -4.59 5.61 22.48
C SER A 219 -4.10 6.22 21.17
N ASP A 220 -3.23 5.49 20.45
CA ASP A 220 -2.59 5.99 19.23
C ASP A 220 -3.50 5.77 18.02
N MET A 221 -4.49 4.91 18.15
CA MET A 221 -5.37 4.44 17.10
C MET A 221 -6.48 5.41 16.73
N TYR A 222 -6.90 6.25 17.65
CA TYR A 222 -7.90 7.28 17.37
C TYR A 222 -7.39 8.38 16.43
N GLN A 223 -6.08 8.47 16.21
CA GLN A 223 -5.47 9.45 15.32
C GLN A 223 -5.28 8.98 13.88
N ASP A 224 -5.18 7.65 13.64
CA ASP A 224 -4.93 7.07 12.32
C ASP A 224 -5.97 6.00 11.97
N LYS A 225 -7.19 6.44 11.65
CA LYS A 225 -8.30 5.54 11.19
C LYS A 225 -7.97 4.76 9.92
N ASP A 226 -6.94 5.16 9.19
CA ASP A 226 -6.55 4.54 7.91
C ASP A 226 -5.65 3.30 8.08
N LEU A 227 -5.23 2.96 9.30
CA LEU A 227 -4.23 1.92 9.58
C LEU A 227 -4.71 0.48 9.39
N LEU A 228 -6.03 0.27 9.41
CA LEU A 228 -6.63 -1.05 9.23
C LEU A 228 -7.60 -1.01 8.06
N GLU A 229 -7.08 -1.07 6.85
CA GLU A 229 -7.96 -1.30 5.70
C GLU A 229 -8.67 -2.65 5.86
N ILE A 230 -9.97 -2.60 5.68
CA ILE A 230 -10.93 -3.74 5.73
C ILE A 230 -10.50 -4.89 4.82
N SER A 231 -9.86 -4.56 3.68
CA SER A 231 -9.28 -5.52 2.74
C SER A 231 -8.31 -6.51 3.38
N PHE A 232 -7.62 -6.08 4.43
CA PHE A 232 -6.64 -6.90 5.12
C PHE A 232 -7.27 -8.08 5.90
N LEU A 233 -8.41 -7.84 6.55
CA LEU A 233 -9.13 -8.90 7.27
C LEU A 233 -9.73 -9.94 6.33
N LEU A 234 -10.19 -9.52 5.15
CA LEU A 234 -10.69 -10.42 4.13
C LEU A 234 -9.56 -11.30 3.56
N GLU A 235 -8.35 -10.79 3.46
CA GLU A 235 -7.19 -11.58 3.03
C GLU A 235 -6.83 -12.64 4.07
N LEU A 236 -6.87 -12.33 5.37
CA LEU A 236 -6.68 -13.32 6.44
C LEU A 236 -7.71 -14.44 6.41
N GLU A 237 -8.98 -14.13 6.16
CA GLU A 237 -10.06 -15.10 6.08
C GLU A 237 -9.87 -16.09 4.93
N ILE A 238 -9.35 -15.63 3.78
CA ILE A 238 -9.03 -16.48 2.63
C ILE A 238 -7.91 -17.48 2.96
N PHE A 239 -6.95 -17.10 3.80
CA PHE A 239 -5.81 -17.94 4.19
C PHE A 239 -6.11 -18.91 5.34
N ASP A 240 -7.17 -18.68 6.12
CA ASP A 240 -7.48 -19.50 7.31
C ASP A 240 -8.16 -20.86 7.00
N LYS A 241 -7.87 -21.45 5.83
CA LYS A 241 -8.37 -22.78 5.47
C LYS A 241 -7.98 -23.89 6.45
N GLN A 242 -6.97 -23.65 7.31
CA GLN A 242 -6.44 -24.63 8.26
C GLN A 242 -6.72 -24.27 9.73
N GLY A 243 -7.41 -23.17 10.03
CA GLY A 243 -7.69 -22.75 11.40
C GLY A 243 -6.46 -22.24 12.19
N LEU A 244 -5.33 -22.03 11.51
CA LEU A 244 -4.07 -21.60 12.14
C LEU A 244 -4.13 -20.15 12.64
N PHE A 245 -5.01 -19.35 12.05
CA PHE A 245 -5.14 -17.91 12.32
C PHE A 245 -6.41 -17.53 13.08
N LEU A 246 -7.15 -18.51 13.59
CA LEU A 246 -8.43 -18.24 14.27
C LEU A 246 -8.29 -17.20 15.38
N TYR A 247 -7.26 -17.31 16.23
CA TYR A 247 -7.03 -16.35 17.30
C TYR A 247 -6.65 -14.95 16.79
N PRO A 248 -5.58 -14.80 15.99
CA PRO A 248 -5.20 -13.51 15.39
C PRO A 248 -6.35 -12.88 14.59
N PHE A 249 -7.07 -13.69 13.82
CA PHE A 249 -8.21 -13.22 13.04
C PHE A 249 -9.31 -12.63 13.94
N ARG A 250 -9.69 -13.31 15.01
CA ARG A 250 -10.71 -12.80 15.93
C ARG A 250 -10.27 -11.53 16.68
N VAL A 251 -8.98 -11.42 16.98
CA VAL A 251 -8.41 -10.19 17.55
C VAL A 251 -8.54 -9.03 16.58
N LEU A 252 -8.16 -9.23 15.30
CA LEU A 252 -8.23 -8.19 14.27
C LEU A 252 -9.68 -7.81 13.92
N GLU A 253 -10.57 -8.78 13.79
CA GLU A 253 -11.99 -8.55 13.52
C GLU A 253 -12.62 -7.71 14.63
N GLY A 254 -12.35 -8.08 15.89
CA GLY A 254 -12.80 -7.31 17.04
C GLY A 254 -12.24 -5.91 17.06
N TYR A 255 -10.98 -5.76 16.67
CA TYR A 255 -10.33 -4.49 16.57
C TYR A 255 -10.94 -3.59 15.49
N LYS A 256 -11.18 -4.13 14.30
CA LYS A 256 -11.90 -3.43 13.22
C LYS A 256 -13.27 -2.94 13.69
N ASN A 257 -14.06 -3.85 14.27
CA ASN A 257 -15.40 -3.51 14.77
C ASN A 257 -15.34 -2.39 15.81
N HIS A 258 -14.33 -2.41 16.67
CA HIS A 258 -14.10 -1.36 17.65
C HIS A 258 -13.85 0.01 17.00
N LEU A 259 -13.00 0.07 15.95
CA LEU A 259 -12.71 1.31 15.20
C LEU A 259 -13.93 1.85 14.45
N GLU A 260 -14.76 0.96 13.93
CA GLU A 260 -16.00 1.32 13.23
C GLU A 260 -17.13 1.72 14.21
N GLY A 261 -16.92 1.60 15.51
CA GLY A 261 -17.91 1.91 16.53
C GLY A 261 -18.91 0.77 16.81
N HIS A 262 -18.71 -0.40 16.22
CA HIS A 262 -19.50 -1.62 16.45
C HIS A 262 -19.03 -2.33 17.74
N ILE A 263 -19.22 -1.66 18.87
CA ILE A 263 -18.61 -2.06 20.15
C ILE A 263 -19.09 -3.42 20.66
N ILE A 264 -20.36 -3.78 20.40
CA ILE A 264 -20.92 -5.09 20.78
C ILE A 264 -20.26 -6.21 19.99
N ASP A 265 -20.10 -6.03 18.67
CA ASP A 265 -19.47 -7.02 17.80
C ASP A 265 -17.97 -7.18 18.15
N ALA A 266 -17.30 -6.07 18.48
CA ALA A 266 -15.92 -6.09 18.96
C ALA A 266 -15.77 -6.94 20.24
N LYS A 267 -16.66 -6.75 21.24
CA LYS A 267 -16.70 -7.56 22.45
C LYS A 267 -16.81 -9.05 22.14
N GLU A 268 -17.77 -9.44 21.28
CA GLU A 268 -17.96 -10.84 20.92
C GLU A 268 -16.72 -11.45 20.24
N CYS A 269 -16.04 -10.69 19.38
CA CYS A 269 -14.83 -11.15 18.73
C CYS A 269 -13.69 -11.39 19.72
N PHE A 270 -13.48 -10.49 20.69
CA PHE A 270 -12.46 -10.66 21.73
C PHE A 270 -12.79 -11.82 22.66
N GLU A 271 -14.06 -12.03 23.03
CA GLU A 271 -14.49 -13.21 23.80
C GLU A 271 -14.25 -14.51 23.03
N LYS A 272 -14.49 -14.52 21.70
CA LYS A 272 -14.17 -15.65 20.85
C LYS A 272 -12.66 -15.90 20.79
N ALA A 273 -11.84 -14.84 20.67
CA ALA A 273 -10.38 -14.95 20.70
C ALA A 273 -9.88 -15.58 22.01
N ILE A 274 -10.37 -15.14 23.16
CA ILE A 274 -10.02 -15.72 24.47
C ILE A 274 -10.39 -17.21 24.56
N ARG A 275 -11.56 -17.60 24.03
CA ARG A 275 -11.97 -19.02 24.00
C ARG A 275 -11.05 -19.88 23.14
N ILE A 276 -10.55 -19.33 22.02
CA ILE A 276 -9.61 -20.02 21.12
C ILE A 276 -8.24 -20.18 21.76
N ASN A 277 -7.73 -19.13 22.39
CA ASN A 277 -6.42 -19.18 23.07
C ASN A 277 -6.43 -18.38 24.39
N PRO A 278 -6.78 -19.01 25.50
CA PRO A 278 -6.86 -18.35 26.81
C PRO A 278 -5.50 -18.02 27.44
N THR A 279 -4.40 -18.46 26.84
CA THR A 279 -3.04 -18.16 27.34
C THR A 279 -2.46 -16.87 26.76
N LYS A 280 -3.16 -16.23 25.83
CA LYS A 280 -2.72 -15.00 25.19
C LYS A 280 -3.33 -13.77 25.85
N PRO A 281 -2.51 -12.80 26.33
CA PRO A 281 -3.00 -11.66 27.10
C PRO A 281 -3.76 -10.63 26.25
N GLU A 282 -3.50 -10.57 24.93
CA GLU A 282 -4.04 -9.54 24.05
C GLU A 282 -5.58 -9.54 24.00
N GLY A 283 -6.18 -10.73 23.93
CA GLY A 283 -7.64 -10.88 23.95
C GLY A 283 -8.27 -10.26 25.22
N TYR A 284 -7.66 -10.50 26.36
CA TYR A 284 -8.13 -9.95 27.65
C TYR A 284 -7.94 -8.43 27.73
N VAL A 285 -6.79 -7.91 27.27
CA VAL A 285 -6.55 -6.46 27.26
C VAL A 285 -7.56 -5.74 26.39
N LEU A 286 -7.81 -6.23 25.18
CA LEU A 286 -8.74 -5.61 24.23
C LEU A 286 -10.19 -5.73 24.70
N LEU A 287 -10.57 -6.86 25.28
CA LEU A 287 -11.89 -7.03 25.90
C LEU A 287 -12.08 -6.05 27.05
N ALA A 288 -11.08 -5.92 27.93
CA ALA A 288 -11.15 -4.98 29.08
C ALA A 288 -11.34 -3.53 28.60
N GLN A 289 -10.59 -3.10 27.57
CA GLN A 289 -10.71 -1.77 26.99
C GLN A 289 -12.10 -1.54 26.36
N THR A 290 -12.63 -2.54 25.67
CA THR A 290 -13.98 -2.50 25.08
C THR A 290 -15.05 -2.39 26.15
N LEU A 291 -14.97 -3.19 27.21
CA LEU A 291 -15.87 -3.14 28.34
C LEU A 291 -15.79 -1.79 29.08
N GLN A 292 -14.59 -1.22 29.20
CA GLN A 292 -14.40 0.11 29.79
C GLN A 292 -15.12 1.20 28.98
N LEU A 293 -15.14 1.13 27.66
CA LEU A 293 -15.93 2.04 26.84
C LEU A 293 -17.43 1.80 26.98
N MET A 294 -17.87 0.56 27.10
CA MET A 294 -19.28 0.21 27.33
C MET A 294 -19.78 0.59 28.74
N SER A 295 -18.85 0.71 29.69
CA SER A 295 -19.24 0.95 31.09
C SER A 295 -19.92 2.29 31.31
N GLY A 296 -19.75 3.29 30.41
CA GLY A 296 -20.40 4.58 30.53
C GLY A 296 -20.57 5.03 31.99
N TYR A 297 -21.33 6.06 32.27
CA TYR A 297 -21.61 6.44 33.65
C TYR A 297 -22.62 5.52 34.41
N ASP A 298 -23.25 4.56 33.69
CA ASP A 298 -24.43 3.87 34.16
C ASP A 298 -24.40 2.32 34.27
N ASN A 299 -23.27 1.66 33.89
CA ASN A 299 -23.19 0.19 33.99
C ASN A 299 -21.98 -0.30 34.78
N PRO A 300 -22.11 -0.51 36.11
CA PRO A 300 -21.00 -0.93 36.96
C PRO A 300 -20.51 -2.37 36.69
N GLU A 301 -21.34 -3.24 36.09
CA GLU A 301 -20.96 -4.62 35.77
C GLU A 301 -19.83 -4.66 34.73
N HIS A 302 -19.94 -3.91 33.65
CA HIS A 302 -18.88 -3.84 32.62
C HIS A 302 -17.56 -3.33 33.22
N LYS A 303 -17.60 -2.49 34.21
CA LYS A 303 -16.40 -2.00 34.86
C LYS A 303 -15.71 -3.09 35.69
N PHE A 304 -16.48 -3.88 36.43
CA PHE A 304 -15.95 -5.02 37.13
C PHE A 304 -15.34 -6.06 36.19
N ASP A 305 -16.05 -6.38 35.13
CA ASP A 305 -15.56 -7.30 34.07
C ASP A 305 -14.29 -6.79 33.42
N ALA A 306 -14.18 -5.48 33.14
CA ALA A 306 -12.98 -4.87 32.60
C ALA A 306 -11.78 -5.04 33.57
N GLU A 307 -11.98 -4.78 34.87
CA GLU A 307 -10.94 -4.96 35.88
C GLU A 307 -10.48 -6.42 35.98
N GLU A 308 -11.40 -7.38 35.90
CA GLU A 308 -11.09 -8.80 35.94
C GLU A 308 -10.24 -9.21 34.71
N ASN A 309 -10.60 -8.75 33.53
CA ASN A 309 -9.85 -9.02 32.32
C ASN A 309 -8.45 -8.40 32.34
N TYR A 310 -8.28 -7.16 32.87
CA TYR A 310 -6.94 -6.60 33.07
C TYR A 310 -6.09 -7.41 34.04
N LYS A 311 -6.69 -7.94 35.13
CA LYS A 311 -6.01 -8.83 36.10
C LYS A 311 -5.55 -10.13 35.41
N LYS A 312 -6.40 -10.73 34.58
CA LYS A 312 -6.03 -11.93 33.80
C LYS A 312 -4.86 -11.67 32.90
N ALA A 313 -4.89 -10.58 32.10
CA ALA A 313 -3.77 -10.21 31.28
C ALA A 313 -2.48 -9.98 32.07
N MET A 314 -2.59 -9.33 33.24
CA MET A 314 -1.48 -9.08 34.14
C MET A 314 -0.83 -10.37 34.63
N GLU A 315 -1.64 -11.38 35.05
CA GLU A 315 -1.15 -12.70 35.46
C GLU A 315 -0.35 -13.38 34.37
N ILE A 316 -0.82 -13.32 33.09
CA ILE A 316 -0.14 -13.91 31.96
C ILE A 316 1.19 -13.18 31.72
N TYR A 317 1.20 -11.84 31.71
CA TYR A 317 2.42 -11.04 31.55
C TYR A 317 3.44 -11.28 32.68
N GLN A 318 2.98 -11.52 33.92
CA GLN A 318 3.87 -11.90 35.03
C GLN A 318 4.54 -13.23 34.77
N ASN A 319 3.81 -14.23 34.29
CA ASN A 319 4.36 -15.55 33.96
C ASN A 319 5.36 -15.48 32.77
N GLU A 320 5.20 -14.52 31.87
CA GLU A 320 6.12 -14.26 30.76
C GLU A 320 7.29 -13.33 31.12
N ASN A 321 7.39 -12.88 32.38
CA ASN A 321 8.38 -11.90 32.87
C ASN A 321 8.37 -10.56 32.14
N LEU A 322 7.23 -10.12 31.62
CA LEU A 322 7.04 -8.85 30.91
C LEU A 322 6.62 -7.73 31.89
N LEU A 323 7.57 -7.30 32.74
CA LEU A 323 7.31 -6.38 33.86
C LEU A 323 6.73 -5.03 33.40
N ASP A 324 7.16 -4.50 32.26
CA ASP A 324 6.61 -3.23 31.73
C ASP A 324 5.12 -3.35 31.42
N LYS A 325 4.67 -4.49 30.88
CA LYS A 325 3.26 -4.77 30.60
C LYS A 325 2.45 -4.95 31.87
N VAL A 326 3.04 -5.56 32.89
CA VAL A 326 2.43 -5.67 34.24
C VAL A 326 2.15 -4.29 34.79
N GLU A 327 3.11 -3.37 34.73
CA GLU A 327 2.92 -2.01 35.21
C GLU A 327 1.90 -1.23 34.38
N ASP A 328 1.81 -1.48 33.07
CA ASP A 328 0.76 -0.93 32.21
C ASP A 328 -0.64 -1.39 32.70
N MET A 329 -0.81 -2.67 32.96
CA MET A 329 -2.10 -3.20 33.48
C MET A 329 -2.46 -2.61 34.81
N LYS A 330 -1.54 -2.47 35.73
CA LYS A 330 -1.77 -1.80 37.05
C LYS A 330 -2.22 -0.34 36.83
N ARG A 331 -1.64 0.38 35.88
CA ARG A 331 -2.05 1.75 35.56
C ARG A 331 -3.48 1.79 35.01
N GLN A 332 -3.85 0.86 34.12
CA GLN A 332 -5.21 0.78 33.59
C GLN A 332 -6.23 0.49 34.67
N ILE A 333 -5.97 -0.47 35.56
CA ILE A 333 -6.83 -0.79 36.70
C ILE A 333 -6.99 0.42 37.66
N LYS A 334 -5.88 1.12 37.94
CA LYS A 334 -5.93 2.33 38.77
C LYS A 334 -6.78 3.44 38.13
N HIS A 335 -6.61 3.65 36.83
CA HIS A 335 -7.40 4.64 36.06
C HIS A 335 -8.88 4.27 36.06
N LEU A 336 -9.22 3.00 35.83
CA LEU A 336 -10.58 2.49 35.89
C LEU A 336 -11.22 2.76 37.24
N ASN A 337 -10.47 2.63 38.35
CA ASN A 337 -10.96 2.81 39.72
C ASN A 337 -10.99 4.29 40.17
N SER A 338 -10.13 5.15 39.63
CA SER A 338 -10.11 6.58 39.93
C SER A 338 -11.30 7.34 39.37
N SER A 339 -11.92 6.87 38.30
CA SER A 339 -13.14 7.46 37.72
C SER A 339 -14.39 7.32 38.63
N LEU A 340 -14.27 6.68 39.80
CA LEU A 340 -15.31 6.56 40.82
C LEU A 340 -15.27 7.66 41.90
N SER A 341 -14.18 8.45 41.99
CA SER A 341 -13.99 9.42 43.08
C SER A 341 -14.57 10.81 42.81
N PHE A 342 -15.29 11.00 41.71
CA PHE A 342 -15.98 12.26 41.39
C PHE A 342 -17.51 12.10 41.45
N LYS A 343 -18.02 11.58 42.57
CA LYS A 343 -19.42 11.77 42.99
C LYS A 343 -19.50 12.40 44.36
#